data_016644fd23feb30b1ddb6f2760a20b1f
#
_entry.id   016644fd23feb30b1ddb6f2760a20b1f
#
_cell.length_a   1.000
_cell.length_b   1.000
_cell.length_c   1.000
_cell.angle_alpha   90.00
_cell.angle_beta   90.00
_cell.angle_gamma   90.00
#
_symmetry.space_group_name_H-M   'P 1'
#
loop_
_entity.id
_entity.type
_entity.pdbx_description
1 polymer ?
#
loop_
_entity_poly.entity_id
_entity_poly.type
_entity_poly.pdbx_seq_one_letter_code
_entity_poly.pdbx_strand_id
1 'polypeptide(L)'
;MPFKPWSGARAKLLPGAVVMLLVAGVVASTAWSENFPQFRGATADAVSPNRLPTRWAAGESPVNLRWQVPVEGEGWSQPIVWGDRVYLTAAVPREAAARERSRPETNRGGYGRDRPDLVNVEYEYRVHCLDADSGQTLWTRVVKTGKPPLPRHSTNTYATETPATDGTFIYAYFGMNGVYCLDAEGELIWSRDLGVYEMRAGWGTASSPLLHEGRLFLQVDNQEQSFVTALDAATGKPLWRTDRDESSQYSSPFLWQNSLRDELILGGTVSRSYDPATGEVLWSLDMNKGRSSATPVAIGDRLFVGNEFRNRGGDDDGGGRLYAVRPGGRGDITPPGDALTSEFIVWRMDESNIQMASPAVCGGNLYFLQRRRGLLTCVDAETGRVEYTERVRGADAFWSSPWTDGVNVFALDATGNTHVIPCGDRFEIRATNRLDEQTWGTPALSGGRIYLRTVAHLYCIEDGSEANTSDGANRPGERRP
;
A
#
# COMPACT_ATOMS: atom_id res chain seq x y z
N MET A 1 -32.47 -68.47 49.55
CA MET A 1 -31.99 -69.54 48.67
C MET A 1 -30.84 -68.99 47.86
N PRO A 2 -29.66 -69.60 48.00
CA PRO A 2 -28.46 -69.06 47.40
C PRO A 2 -28.18 -69.70 46.04
N PHE A 3 -27.79 -68.90 45.03
CA PHE A 3 -27.28 -69.41 43.77
C PHE A 3 -25.75 -69.51 43.81
N LYS A 4 -25.25 -70.65 43.37
CA LYS A 4 -23.82 -71.01 43.25
C LYS A 4 -23.18 -70.34 42.01
N PRO A 5 -21.85 -70.04 42.04
CA PRO A 5 -21.12 -69.52 40.91
C PRO A 5 -20.67 -70.60 39.92
N TRP A 6 -20.68 -70.30 38.64
CA TRP A 6 -20.22 -71.14 37.54
C TRP A 6 -18.79 -70.81 37.20
N SER A 7 -17.96 -71.78 37.12
CA SER A 7 -16.54 -71.74 36.70
C SER A 7 -16.46 -71.78 35.19
N GLY A 8 -15.81 -70.79 34.60
CA GLY A 8 -15.58 -70.70 33.15
C GLY A 8 -14.09 -70.59 32.83
N ALA A 9 -13.66 -71.39 31.90
CA ALA A 9 -12.32 -71.73 31.48
C ALA A 9 -11.47 -70.51 31.01
N ARG A 10 -10.19 -70.54 31.33
CA ARG A 10 -9.16 -69.64 30.84
C ARG A 10 -8.78 -69.98 29.38
N ALA A 11 -9.03 -69.11 28.42
CA ALA A 11 -8.44 -69.18 27.12
C ALA A 11 -7.11 -68.38 27.09
N LYS A 12 -6.04 -69.08 26.67
CA LYS A 12 -4.72 -68.49 26.46
C LYS A 12 -4.73 -67.67 25.15
N LEU A 13 -4.54 -66.37 25.25
CA LEU A 13 -4.31 -65.51 24.11
C LEU A 13 -2.80 -65.45 23.83
N LEU A 14 -2.43 -65.77 22.58
CA LEU A 14 -1.08 -65.55 21.98
C LEU A 14 -0.84 -64.06 21.71
N PRO A 15 0.39 -63.52 21.82
CA PRO A 15 0.67 -62.14 21.53
C PRO A 15 0.72 -61.93 20.02
N GLY A 16 -0.27 -61.25 19.50
CA GLY A 16 -0.25 -60.71 18.12
C GLY A 16 0.64 -59.48 18.04
N ALA A 17 1.67 -59.54 17.19
CA ALA A 17 2.50 -58.39 16.88
C ALA A 17 1.69 -57.33 16.12
N VAL A 18 1.46 -56.18 16.75
CA VAL A 18 0.88 -55.00 16.09
C VAL A 18 2.01 -54.31 15.30
N VAL A 19 2.02 -54.48 14.00
CA VAL A 19 2.86 -53.69 13.10
C VAL A 19 2.21 -52.31 12.96
N MET A 20 2.73 -51.31 13.69
CA MET A 20 2.39 -49.92 13.48
C MET A 20 3.06 -49.44 12.20
N LEU A 21 2.30 -49.33 11.11
CA LEU A 21 2.68 -48.59 9.92
C LEU A 21 2.65 -47.09 10.26
N LEU A 22 3.83 -46.52 10.55
CA LEU A 22 4.03 -45.08 10.57
C LEU A 22 3.92 -44.58 9.12
N VAL A 23 2.74 -44.10 8.74
CA VAL A 23 2.57 -43.22 7.54
C VAL A 23 3.13 -41.89 7.95
N ALA A 24 4.39 -41.61 7.56
CA ALA A 24 4.96 -40.26 7.59
C ALA A 24 4.22 -39.43 6.53
N GLY A 25 3.15 -38.79 6.93
CA GLY A 25 2.53 -37.75 6.15
C GLY A 25 3.54 -36.58 6.00
N VAL A 26 4.13 -36.45 4.82
CA VAL A 26 4.82 -35.23 4.44
C VAL A 26 3.74 -34.16 4.40
N VAL A 27 3.55 -33.44 5.49
CA VAL A 27 2.85 -32.17 5.48
C VAL A 27 3.80 -31.22 4.73
N ALA A 28 3.61 -31.11 3.41
CA ALA A 28 4.13 -29.97 2.69
C ALA A 28 3.53 -28.76 3.38
N SER A 29 4.30 -28.06 4.19
CA SER A 29 3.97 -26.73 4.64
C SER A 29 3.94 -25.87 3.38
N THR A 30 2.75 -25.70 2.80
CA THR A 30 2.50 -24.56 1.93
C THR A 30 2.79 -23.35 2.80
N ALA A 31 3.97 -22.77 2.66
CA ALA A 31 4.25 -21.46 3.18
C ALA A 31 3.15 -20.58 2.57
N TRP A 32 2.21 -20.16 3.41
CA TRP A 32 1.16 -19.25 2.99
C TRP A 32 1.88 -18.00 2.52
N SER A 33 1.76 -17.70 1.22
CA SER A 33 2.23 -16.44 0.67
C SER A 33 1.60 -15.35 1.52
N GLU A 34 2.44 -14.49 2.10
CA GLU A 34 1.96 -13.33 2.84
C GLU A 34 1.13 -12.47 1.90
N ASN A 35 -0.13 -12.23 2.25
CA ASN A 35 -1.01 -11.39 1.45
C ASN A 35 -0.65 -9.92 1.62
N PHE A 36 -0.74 -9.17 0.52
CA PHE A 36 -0.59 -7.72 0.48
C PHE A 36 -1.85 -7.10 -0.12
N PRO A 37 -2.97 -7.06 0.64
CA PRO A 37 -4.32 -6.99 0.11
C PRO A 37 -4.80 -5.61 -0.29
N GLN A 38 -4.09 -4.55 0.05
CA GLN A 38 -4.51 -3.15 -0.16
C GLN A 38 -3.31 -2.21 -0.14
N PHE A 39 -3.54 -0.91 -0.29
CA PHE A 39 -2.48 0.09 -0.28
C PHE A 39 -1.61 -0.02 0.98
N ARG A 40 -0.31 -0.25 0.76
CA ARG A 40 0.72 -0.47 1.79
C ARG A 40 0.53 -1.72 2.65
N GLY A 41 -0.22 -2.72 2.18
CA GLY A 41 -0.38 -4.02 2.82
C GLY A 41 -1.53 -4.09 3.83
N ALA A 42 -1.60 -5.19 4.57
CA ALA A 42 -2.71 -5.47 5.49
C ALA A 42 -2.82 -4.43 6.61
N THR A 43 -1.69 -3.95 7.12
CA THR A 43 -1.57 -2.95 8.19
C THR A 43 -1.34 -1.54 7.67
N ALA A 44 -1.29 -1.35 6.35
CA ALA A 44 -1.04 -0.09 5.65
C ALA A 44 0.27 0.63 6.08
N ASP A 45 1.27 -0.13 6.53
CA ASP A 45 2.57 0.36 7.00
C ASP A 45 3.73 0.12 6.02
N ALA A 46 3.49 -0.67 4.95
CA ALA A 46 4.47 -1.08 3.95
C ALA A 46 5.66 -1.86 4.53
N VAL A 47 5.39 -2.71 5.52
CA VAL A 47 6.37 -3.59 6.13
C VAL A 47 6.22 -5.00 5.57
N SER A 48 7.35 -5.62 5.16
CA SER A 48 7.42 -7.05 4.90
C SER A 48 7.98 -7.77 6.13
N PRO A 49 7.34 -8.83 6.63
CA PRO A 49 7.92 -9.66 7.68
C PRO A 49 9.07 -10.54 7.15
N ASN A 50 9.16 -10.70 5.83
CA ASN A 50 10.23 -11.43 5.16
C ASN A 50 11.35 -10.51 4.72
N ARG A 51 12.58 -11.03 4.67
CA ARG A 51 13.69 -10.32 4.04
C ARG A 51 13.39 -10.12 2.56
N LEU A 52 13.76 -8.94 2.05
CA LEU A 52 13.60 -8.59 0.66
C LEU A 52 14.95 -8.57 -0.05
N PRO A 53 14.98 -8.82 -1.37
CA PRO A 53 16.16 -8.62 -2.17
C PRO A 53 16.74 -7.23 -1.97
N THR A 54 18.05 -7.15 -1.73
CA THR A 54 18.76 -5.85 -1.61
C THR A 54 19.48 -5.47 -2.90
N ARG A 55 19.56 -6.38 -3.87
CA ARG A 55 20.18 -6.14 -5.17
C ARG A 55 19.33 -6.71 -6.28
N TRP A 56 19.09 -5.91 -7.30
CA TRP A 56 18.45 -6.33 -8.55
C TRP A 56 18.80 -5.40 -9.69
N ALA A 57 18.63 -5.88 -10.91
CA ALA A 57 18.77 -5.10 -12.14
C ALA A 57 17.86 -5.68 -13.22
N ALA A 58 17.28 -4.81 -14.05
CA ALA A 58 16.66 -5.17 -15.33
C ALA A 58 17.71 -5.03 -16.46
N GLY A 59 17.34 -5.42 -17.69
CA GLY A 59 18.15 -5.26 -18.89
C GLY A 59 18.70 -6.59 -19.41
N GLU A 60 19.82 -6.54 -20.16
CA GLU A 60 20.39 -7.72 -20.86
C GLU A 60 20.89 -8.83 -19.92
N SER A 61 21.32 -8.46 -18.71
CA SER A 61 21.77 -9.42 -17.69
C SER A 61 20.98 -9.17 -16.39
N PRO A 62 19.74 -9.64 -16.31
CA PRO A 62 18.91 -9.39 -15.15
C PRO A 62 19.46 -10.08 -13.90
N VAL A 63 19.33 -9.40 -12.76
CA VAL A 63 19.72 -9.90 -11.43
C VAL A 63 18.49 -9.90 -10.54
N ASN A 64 18.20 -11.02 -9.88
CA ASN A 64 17.09 -11.19 -8.94
C ASN A 64 15.74 -10.75 -9.52
N LEU A 65 15.57 -10.88 -10.83
CA LEU A 65 14.35 -10.61 -11.55
C LEU A 65 13.69 -11.94 -11.93
N ARG A 66 12.60 -12.27 -11.23
CA ARG A 66 11.86 -13.50 -11.48
C ARG A 66 11.11 -13.43 -12.82
N TRP A 67 10.41 -12.33 -13.05
CA TRP A 67 9.73 -12.02 -14.30
C TRP A 67 9.48 -10.52 -14.48
N GLN A 68 9.27 -10.14 -15.72
CA GLN A 68 8.84 -8.83 -16.18
C GLN A 68 7.78 -9.01 -17.26
N VAL A 69 6.64 -8.34 -17.11
CA VAL A 69 5.55 -8.42 -18.08
C VAL A 69 5.04 -7.02 -18.44
N PRO A 70 4.65 -6.78 -19.71
CA PRO A 70 4.08 -5.49 -20.10
C PRO A 70 2.69 -5.30 -19.48
N VAL A 71 2.40 -4.05 -19.09
CA VAL A 71 1.07 -3.62 -18.63
C VAL A 71 0.57 -2.54 -19.57
N GLU A 72 -0.57 -2.83 -20.24
CA GLU A 72 -1.19 -1.89 -21.16
C GLU A 72 -1.95 -0.80 -20.37
N GLY A 73 -1.81 0.45 -20.81
CA GLY A 73 -2.52 1.60 -20.24
C GLY A 73 -1.75 2.31 -19.13
N GLU A 74 -2.37 3.37 -18.64
CA GLU A 74 -1.81 4.19 -17.56
C GLU A 74 -2.30 3.72 -16.18
N GLY A 75 -1.48 3.93 -15.16
CA GLY A 75 -1.86 3.69 -13.76
C GLY A 75 -0.67 3.83 -12.82
N TRP A 76 -0.91 4.44 -11.66
CA TRP A 76 0.01 4.49 -10.54
C TRP A 76 -0.42 3.60 -9.37
N SER A 77 -1.51 2.84 -9.56
CA SER A 77 -1.98 1.91 -8.53
C SER A 77 -0.86 0.95 -8.12
N GLN A 78 -0.69 0.78 -6.83
CA GLN A 78 0.13 -0.28 -6.29
C GLN A 78 -0.49 -1.63 -6.69
N PRO A 79 0.31 -2.63 -7.12
CA PRO A 79 -0.19 -4.00 -7.19
C PRO A 79 -0.65 -4.48 -5.81
N ILE A 80 -1.62 -5.36 -5.75
CA ILE A 80 -1.98 -6.10 -4.53
C ILE A 80 -1.81 -7.59 -4.77
N VAL A 81 -1.54 -8.34 -3.71
CA VAL A 81 -1.25 -9.78 -3.79
C VAL A 81 -2.15 -10.53 -2.82
N TRP A 82 -2.78 -11.61 -3.31
CA TRP A 82 -3.50 -12.55 -2.48
C TRP A 82 -3.26 -13.97 -2.97
N GLY A 83 -2.66 -14.79 -2.12
CA GLY A 83 -2.26 -16.14 -2.50
C GLY A 83 -1.28 -16.14 -3.67
N ASP A 84 -1.67 -16.80 -4.73
CA ASP A 84 -0.94 -16.92 -6.00
C ASP A 84 -1.33 -15.88 -7.07
N ARG A 85 -2.08 -14.85 -6.69
CA ARG A 85 -2.63 -13.85 -7.63
C ARG A 85 -2.13 -12.44 -7.32
N VAL A 86 -1.78 -11.71 -8.38
CA VAL A 86 -1.45 -10.29 -8.35
C VAL A 86 -2.54 -9.53 -9.09
N TYR A 87 -3.08 -8.49 -8.47
CA TYR A 87 -4.10 -7.63 -9.09
C TYR A 87 -3.59 -6.21 -9.24
N LEU A 88 -3.96 -5.56 -10.34
CA LEU A 88 -3.70 -4.14 -10.57
C LEU A 88 -4.78 -3.52 -11.46
N THR A 89 -4.89 -2.20 -11.41
CA THR A 89 -5.83 -1.43 -12.23
C THR A 89 -5.12 -0.67 -13.34
N ALA A 90 -5.79 -0.45 -14.46
CA ALA A 90 -5.30 0.38 -15.55
C ALA A 90 -6.44 1.14 -16.24
N ALA A 91 -6.12 2.33 -16.78
CA ALA A 91 -6.98 3.06 -17.68
C ALA A 91 -6.36 3.06 -19.09
N VAL A 92 -7.04 2.50 -20.08
CA VAL A 92 -6.51 2.28 -21.43
C VAL A 92 -7.30 3.10 -22.44
N PRO A 93 -6.70 4.10 -23.10
CA PRO A 93 -7.34 4.82 -24.19
C PRO A 93 -7.71 3.86 -25.32
N ARG A 94 -8.93 3.91 -25.81
CA ARG A 94 -9.39 3.07 -26.92
C ARG A 94 -8.72 3.46 -28.25
N GLU A 95 -8.44 4.74 -28.44
CA GLU A 95 -7.76 5.24 -29.61
C GLU A 95 -6.24 5.05 -29.48
N ALA A 96 -5.61 4.34 -30.42
CA ALA A 96 -4.17 4.09 -30.42
C ALA A 96 -3.35 5.40 -30.38
N ALA A 97 -3.76 6.45 -31.11
CA ALA A 97 -3.12 7.74 -31.11
C ALA A 97 -3.18 8.47 -29.75
N ALA A 98 -4.15 8.14 -28.91
CA ALA A 98 -4.25 8.71 -27.57
C ALA A 98 -3.39 7.99 -26.53
N ARG A 99 -2.96 6.76 -26.78
CA ARG A 99 -2.19 5.94 -25.81
C ARG A 99 -0.87 6.59 -25.43
N GLU A 100 -0.12 7.13 -26.39
CA GLU A 100 1.14 7.82 -26.08
C GLU A 100 0.88 9.12 -25.33
N ARG A 101 -0.13 9.89 -25.75
CA ARG A 101 -0.50 11.16 -25.09
C ARG A 101 -1.03 10.97 -23.67
N SER A 102 -1.63 9.82 -23.37
CA SER A 102 -2.18 9.52 -22.03
C SER A 102 -1.10 9.12 -21.02
N ARG A 103 0.09 8.72 -21.48
CA ARG A 103 1.18 8.37 -20.57
C ARG A 103 1.46 9.51 -19.61
N PRO A 104 1.58 9.22 -18.30
CA PRO A 104 1.87 10.25 -17.32
C PRO A 104 3.26 10.82 -17.54
N GLU A 105 3.37 12.15 -17.37
CA GLU A 105 4.66 12.83 -17.41
C GLU A 105 5.38 12.61 -16.07
N THR A 106 6.56 12.03 -16.14
CA THR A 106 7.41 11.80 -14.97
C THR A 106 8.55 12.83 -14.88
N ASN A 107 8.37 13.99 -15.48
CA ASN A 107 9.39 15.00 -15.65
C ASN A 107 10.07 15.45 -14.37
N ARG A 108 11.39 15.59 -14.46
CA ARG A 108 12.30 16.13 -13.45
C ARG A 108 11.85 17.50 -12.96
N GLY A 109 11.10 17.56 -11.86
CA GLY A 109 10.81 18.79 -11.12
C GLY A 109 9.90 19.81 -11.77
N GLY A 110 9.32 19.54 -12.95
CA GLY A 110 8.35 20.42 -13.60
C GLY A 110 6.95 20.26 -12.99
N TYR A 111 6.19 21.36 -12.88
CA TYR A 111 4.75 21.25 -12.80
C TYR A 111 4.27 20.78 -14.17
N GLY A 112 3.73 19.56 -14.24
CA GLY A 112 3.04 19.12 -15.43
C GLY A 112 1.91 20.11 -15.77
N ARG A 113 1.43 20.07 -16.99
CA ARG A 113 0.28 20.85 -17.43
C ARG A 113 -0.97 20.00 -17.32
N ASP A 114 -2.09 20.67 -17.07
CA ASP A 114 -3.39 20.00 -17.21
C ASP A 114 -3.50 19.39 -18.61
N ARG A 115 -4.16 18.24 -18.69
CA ARG A 115 -4.44 17.53 -19.95
C ARG A 115 -5.95 17.60 -20.26
N PRO A 116 -6.48 18.80 -20.56
CA PRO A 116 -7.92 18.96 -20.79
C PRO A 116 -8.40 18.20 -22.04
N ASP A 117 -7.52 17.91 -22.97
CA ASP A 117 -7.83 17.11 -24.17
C ASP A 117 -8.17 15.65 -23.87
N LEU A 118 -7.66 15.09 -22.75
CA LEU A 118 -7.88 13.69 -22.38
C LEU A 118 -9.30 13.39 -21.91
N VAL A 119 -10.10 14.39 -21.48
CA VAL A 119 -11.53 14.21 -21.16
C VAL A 119 -12.38 13.84 -22.37
N ASN A 120 -11.89 14.10 -23.57
CA ASN A 120 -12.57 13.76 -24.82
C ASN A 120 -12.20 12.38 -25.35
N VAL A 121 -11.21 11.72 -24.74
CA VAL A 121 -10.74 10.38 -25.07
C VAL A 121 -11.60 9.35 -24.33
N GLU A 122 -12.04 8.33 -25.03
CA GLU A 122 -12.74 7.19 -24.43
C GLU A 122 -11.73 6.18 -23.87
N TYR A 123 -11.90 5.80 -22.61
CA TYR A 123 -11.04 4.85 -21.89
C TYR A 123 -11.78 3.57 -21.57
N GLU A 124 -11.05 2.47 -21.51
CA GLU A 124 -11.43 1.26 -20.81
C GLU A 124 -10.75 1.23 -19.43
N TYR A 125 -11.55 1.15 -18.38
CA TYR A 125 -11.07 0.99 -17.01
C TYR A 125 -10.99 -0.51 -16.74
N ARG A 126 -9.77 -0.99 -16.50
CA ARG A 126 -9.46 -2.42 -16.45
C ARG A 126 -8.95 -2.83 -15.09
N VAL A 127 -9.29 -4.05 -14.69
CA VAL A 127 -8.66 -4.82 -13.61
C VAL A 127 -7.95 -5.99 -14.24
N HIS A 128 -6.70 -6.20 -13.88
CA HIS A 128 -5.87 -7.31 -14.31
C HIS A 128 -5.63 -8.26 -13.14
N CYS A 129 -5.66 -9.55 -13.40
CA CYS A 129 -5.22 -10.60 -12.51
C CYS A 129 -4.11 -11.38 -13.21
N LEU A 130 -2.98 -11.51 -12.52
CA LEU A 130 -1.81 -12.24 -12.99
C LEU A 130 -1.45 -13.33 -11.98
N ASP A 131 -0.87 -14.39 -12.48
CA ASP A 131 -0.21 -15.40 -11.67
C ASP A 131 1.05 -14.82 -11.02
N ALA A 132 1.18 -14.94 -9.71
CA ALA A 132 2.26 -14.33 -8.94
C ALA A 132 3.63 -14.96 -9.22
N ASP A 133 3.64 -16.23 -9.65
CA ASP A 133 4.87 -16.97 -9.89
C ASP A 133 5.47 -16.72 -11.28
N SER A 134 4.62 -16.61 -12.29
CA SER A 134 5.02 -16.52 -13.69
C SER A 134 4.81 -15.13 -14.32
N GLY A 135 3.96 -14.28 -13.71
CA GLY A 135 3.50 -13.03 -14.31
C GLY A 135 2.51 -13.21 -15.45
N GLN A 136 2.08 -14.45 -15.75
CA GLN A 136 1.10 -14.72 -16.79
C GLN A 136 -0.24 -14.07 -16.43
N THR A 137 -0.84 -13.35 -17.37
CA THR A 137 -2.19 -12.81 -17.19
C THR A 137 -3.20 -13.95 -17.14
N LEU A 138 -3.89 -14.10 -16.01
CA LEU A 138 -4.97 -15.05 -15.81
C LEU A 138 -6.26 -14.53 -16.43
N TRP A 139 -6.58 -13.26 -16.16
CA TRP A 139 -7.69 -12.57 -16.78
C TRP A 139 -7.51 -11.05 -16.77
N THR A 140 -8.24 -10.39 -17.66
CA THR A 140 -8.40 -8.93 -17.69
C THR A 140 -9.88 -8.62 -17.82
N ARG A 141 -10.40 -7.78 -16.93
CA ARG A 141 -11.80 -7.35 -16.94
C ARG A 141 -11.91 -5.86 -17.22
N VAL A 142 -12.70 -5.48 -18.22
CA VAL A 142 -13.14 -4.10 -18.44
C VAL A 142 -14.36 -3.86 -17.55
N VAL A 143 -14.23 -3.00 -16.53
CA VAL A 143 -15.33 -2.70 -15.59
C VAL A 143 -16.14 -1.49 -16.02
N LYS A 144 -15.56 -0.60 -16.82
CA LYS A 144 -16.21 0.59 -17.40
C LYS A 144 -15.57 0.95 -18.73
N THR A 145 -16.38 1.42 -19.65
CA THR A 145 -15.93 2.12 -20.86
C THR A 145 -16.59 3.49 -20.90
N GLY A 146 -15.82 4.53 -21.19
CA GLY A 146 -16.33 5.88 -21.31
C GLY A 146 -15.28 6.95 -21.17
N LYS A 147 -15.71 8.18 -21.37
CA LYS A 147 -14.87 9.37 -21.17
C LYS A 147 -14.76 9.68 -19.68
N PRO A 148 -13.57 10.10 -19.20
CA PRO A 148 -13.46 10.57 -17.82
C PRO A 148 -14.31 11.83 -17.62
N PRO A 149 -14.98 11.98 -16.47
CA PRO A 149 -15.88 13.11 -16.24
C PRO A 149 -15.12 14.44 -16.05
N LEU A 150 -13.89 14.39 -15.59
CA LEU A 150 -13.04 15.55 -15.29
C LEU A 150 -11.61 15.32 -15.78
N PRO A 151 -10.88 16.42 -16.06
CA PRO A 151 -9.46 16.33 -16.41
C PRO A 151 -8.63 15.87 -15.22
N ARG A 152 -7.41 15.41 -15.52
CA ARG A 152 -6.37 15.14 -14.54
C ARG A 152 -5.08 15.89 -14.84
N HIS A 153 -4.24 16.07 -13.84
CA HIS A 153 -2.89 16.58 -14.03
C HIS A 153 -2.06 15.64 -14.94
N SER A 154 -1.14 16.19 -15.74
CA SER A 154 -0.34 15.38 -16.66
C SER A 154 0.52 14.30 -15.97
N THR A 155 0.84 14.48 -14.71
CA THR A 155 1.59 13.52 -13.90
C THR A 155 0.71 12.49 -13.18
N ASN A 156 -0.62 12.70 -13.15
CA ASN A 156 -1.57 11.76 -12.57
C ASN A 156 -2.10 10.78 -13.64
N THR A 157 -2.85 9.75 -13.22
CA THR A 157 -3.51 8.78 -14.10
C THR A 157 -4.98 8.63 -13.72
N TYR A 158 -5.79 8.01 -14.60
CA TYR A 158 -7.18 7.64 -14.28
C TYR A 158 -7.28 6.26 -13.60
N ALA A 159 -6.16 5.69 -13.16
CA ALA A 159 -6.05 4.45 -12.37
C ALA A 159 -4.92 4.59 -11.33
N THR A 160 -5.03 5.58 -10.47
CA THR A 160 -4.02 5.89 -9.45
C THR A 160 -4.33 5.18 -8.13
N GLU A 161 -5.61 5.00 -7.82
CA GLU A 161 -6.05 4.33 -6.61
C GLU A 161 -5.69 2.85 -6.63
N THR A 162 -5.08 2.38 -5.55
CA THR A 162 -4.74 0.97 -5.34
C THR A 162 -6.02 0.18 -5.03
N PRO A 163 -6.28 -0.94 -5.68
CA PRO A 163 -7.42 -1.80 -5.33
C PRO A 163 -7.24 -2.44 -3.94
N ALA A 164 -8.32 -3.03 -3.42
CA ALA A 164 -8.29 -3.83 -2.19
C ALA A 164 -8.90 -5.21 -2.44
N THR A 165 -8.57 -6.21 -1.61
CA THR A 165 -9.15 -7.56 -1.68
C THR A 165 -9.21 -8.21 -0.30
N ASP A 166 -10.21 -9.07 -0.10
CA ASP A 166 -10.32 -10.00 1.04
C ASP A 166 -10.05 -11.46 0.62
N GLY A 167 -9.62 -11.64 -0.64
CA GLY A 167 -9.41 -12.96 -1.23
C GLY A 167 -10.67 -13.56 -1.87
N THR A 168 -11.85 -13.09 -1.52
CA THR A 168 -13.12 -13.45 -2.14
C THR A 168 -13.49 -12.46 -3.24
N PHE A 169 -13.31 -11.17 -2.94
CA PHE A 169 -13.66 -10.08 -3.84
C PHE A 169 -12.46 -9.14 -4.06
N ILE A 170 -12.47 -8.47 -5.20
CA ILE A 170 -11.54 -7.42 -5.56
C ILE A 170 -12.33 -6.11 -5.69
N TYR A 171 -11.91 -5.07 -4.98
CA TYR A 171 -12.54 -3.75 -4.94
C TYR A 171 -11.66 -2.76 -5.70
N ALA A 172 -12.04 -2.42 -6.92
CA ALA A 172 -11.33 -1.46 -7.77
C ALA A 172 -12.03 -0.11 -7.73
N TYR A 173 -11.31 0.92 -7.27
CA TYR A 173 -11.79 2.29 -7.23
C TYR A 173 -11.06 3.12 -8.29
N PHE A 174 -11.79 3.81 -9.12
CA PHE A 174 -11.28 4.67 -10.20
C PHE A 174 -11.69 6.14 -9.97
N GLY A 175 -11.63 6.60 -8.73
CA GLY A 175 -12.04 7.94 -8.37
C GLY A 175 -13.47 8.23 -8.83
N MET A 176 -13.64 9.31 -9.57
CA MET A 176 -14.96 9.73 -10.08
C MET A 176 -15.51 8.87 -11.22
N ASN A 177 -14.77 7.82 -11.61
CA ASN A 177 -15.27 6.82 -12.55
C ASN A 177 -15.98 5.65 -11.86
N GLY A 178 -16.01 5.62 -10.53
CA GLY A 178 -16.78 4.67 -9.74
C GLY A 178 -15.96 3.62 -9.00
N VAL A 179 -16.66 2.82 -8.20
CA VAL A 179 -16.15 1.65 -7.44
C VAL A 179 -16.77 0.40 -8.03
N TYR A 180 -15.97 -0.64 -8.19
CA TYR A 180 -16.35 -1.91 -8.80
C TYR A 180 -15.89 -3.05 -7.91
N CYS A 181 -16.77 -3.99 -7.62
CA CYS A 181 -16.46 -5.23 -6.93
C CYS A 181 -16.53 -6.38 -7.93
N LEU A 182 -15.46 -7.16 -7.98
CA LEU A 182 -15.36 -8.36 -8.81
C LEU A 182 -15.14 -9.57 -7.90
N ASP A 183 -15.54 -10.75 -8.35
CA ASP A 183 -15.09 -12.00 -7.73
C ASP A 183 -13.67 -12.38 -8.17
N ALA A 184 -13.16 -13.49 -7.65
CA ALA A 184 -11.83 -13.99 -7.96
C ALA A 184 -11.63 -14.39 -9.44
N GLU A 185 -12.70 -14.69 -10.16
CA GLU A 185 -12.74 -15.02 -11.59
C GLU A 185 -12.88 -13.78 -12.48
N GLY A 186 -13.02 -12.59 -11.86
CA GLY A 186 -13.13 -11.29 -12.52
C GLY A 186 -14.54 -10.96 -12.98
N GLU A 187 -15.58 -11.65 -12.50
CA GLU A 187 -16.96 -11.30 -12.81
C GLU A 187 -17.42 -10.14 -11.93
N LEU A 188 -18.13 -9.18 -12.56
CA LEU A 188 -18.63 -7.99 -11.85
C LEU A 188 -19.80 -8.36 -10.92
N ILE A 189 -19.65 -8.14 -9.64
CA ILE A 189 -20.67 -8.41 -8.62
C ILE A 189 -21.53 -7.18 -8.37
N TRP A 190 -20.89 -6.02 -8.12
CA TRP A 190 -21.59 -4.74 -7.98
C TRP A 190 -20.72 -3.57 -8.41
N SER A 191 -21.36 -2.45 -8.69
CA SER A 191 -20.69 -1.16 -8.92
C SER A 191 -21.42 -0.02 -8.22
N ARG A 192 -20.68 1.06 -7.89
CA ARG A 192 -21.20 2.29 -7.29
C ARG A 192 -20.61 3.52 -7.94
N ASP A 193 -21.48 4.47 -8.21
CA ASP A 193 -21.11 5.84 -8.52
C ASP A 193 -21.12 6.65 -7.22
N LEU A 194 -20.05 7.37 -6.94
CA LEU A 194 -19.91 8.24 -5.77
C LEU A 194 -20.11 9.71 -6.09
N GLY A 195 -20.43 10.03 -7.33
CA GLY A 195 -20.57 11.39 -7.85
C GLY A 195 -19.33 11.94 -8.53
N VAL A 196 -19.49 13.08 -9.17
CA VAL A 196 -18.43 13.83 -9.87
C VAL A 196 -18.26 15.16 -9.16
N TYR A 197 -17.07 15.46 -8.70
CA TYR A 197 -16.76 16.64 -7.91
C TYR A 197 -15.48 17.30 -8.42
N GLU A 198 -15.46 18.61 -8.48
CA GLU A 198 -14.28 19.39 -8.85
C GLU A 198 -13.10 19.07 -7.92
N MET A 199 -11.94 18.82 -8.52
CA MET A 199 -10.68 18.65 -7.80
C MET A 199 -9.81 19.89 -7.94
N ARG A 200 -9.07 20.23 -6.90
CA ARG A 200 -8.17 21.36 -6.89
C ARG A 200 -7.28 21.38 -8.14
N ALA A 201 -7.37 22.46 -8.93
CA ALA A 201 -6.58 22.69 -10.13
C ALA A 201 -6.59 21.49 -11.11
N GLY A 202 -7.68 20.72 -11.18
CA GLY A 202 -7.80 19.57 -12.07
C GLY A 202 -6.79 18.45 -11.79
N TRP A 203 -6.33 18.28 -10.55
CA TRP A 203 -5.27 17.28 -10.25
C TRP A 203 -5.76 15.83 -10.30
N GLY A 204 -7.07 15.60 -10.31
CA GLY A 204 -7.66 14.26 -10.24
C GLY A 204 -7.64 13.70 -8.81
N THR A 205 -7.92 12.41 -8.68
CA THR A 205 -8.04 11.68 -7.41
C THR A 205 -6.83 10.79 -7.15
N ALA A 206 -6.62 10.32 -5.91
CA ALA A 206 -5.53 9.42 -5.55
C ALA A 206 -5.76 8.65 -4.23
N SER A 207 -6.83 8.93 -3.48
CA SER A 207 -7.14 8.24 -2.23
C SER A 207 -7.59 6.81 -2.50
N SER A 208 -6.84 5.82 -2.04
CA SER A 208 -7.16 4.40 -2.21
C SER A 208 -8.21 3.95 -1.20
N PRO A 209 -9.05 2.96 -1.52
CA PRO A 209 -9.99 2.37 -0.56
C PRO A 209 -9.23 1.62 0.54
N LEU A 210 -9.83 1.55 1.72
CA LEU A 210 -9.41 0.71 2.84
C LEU A 210 -10.49 -0.34 3.10
N LEU A 211 -10.09 -1.61 3.20
CA LEU A 211 -10.98 -2.71 3.51
C LEU A 211 -10.72 -3.23 4.93
N HIS A 212 -11.76 -3.29 5.76
CA HIS A 212 -11.68 -3.85 7.10
C HIS A 212 -13.05 -4.38 7.55
N GLU A 213 -13.08 -5.62 8.09
CA GLU A 213 -14.27 -6.27 8.65
C GLU A 213 -15.53 -6.16 7.76
N GLY A 214 -15.37 -6.45 6.45
CA GLY A 214 -16.48 -6.41 5.49
C GLY A 214 -16.99 -5.00 5.17
N ARG A 215 -16.24 -3.96 5.52
CA ARG A 215 -16.52 -2.55 5.20
C ARG A 215 -15.44 -2.01 4.27
N LEU A 216 -15.87 -1.34 3.22
CA LEU A 216 -15.00 -0.61 2.30
C LEU A 216 -15.10 0.89 2.59
N PHE A 217 -14.03 1.46 3.12
CA PHE A 217 -13.95 2.89 3.46
C PHE A 217 -13.36 3.68 2.30
N LEU A 218 -13.99 4.81 1.99
CA LEU A 218 -13.61 5.69 0.88
C LEU A 218 -13.60 7.14 1.38
N GLN A 219 -12.46 7.81 1.21
CA GLN A 219 -12.31 9.25 1.42
C GLN A 219 -12.50 9.96 0.08
N VAL A 220 -13.48 10.84 -0.01
CA VAL A 220 -13.84 11.57 -1.24
C VAL A 220 -13.75 13.07 -0.95
N ASP A 221 -12.53 13.56 -0.73
CA ASP A 221 -12.28 14.98 -0.48
C ASP A 221 -12.11 15.74 -1.79
N ASN A 222 -12.84 16.83 -1.96
CA ASN A 222 -12.99 17.58 -3.21
C ASN A 222 -13.21 19.08 -2.95
N GLN A 223 -13.54 19.89 -3.97
CA GLN A 223 -13.74 21.32 -3.81
C GLN A 223 -15.19 21.72 -3.56
N GLU A 224 -16.13 20.76 -3.55
CA GLU A 224 -17.58 21.03 -3.47
C GLU A 224 -18.20 20.44 -2.22
N GLN A 225 -18.14 19.11 -2.06
CA GLN A 225 -18.76 18.39 -0.95
C GLN A 225 -17.89 17.18 -0.56
N SER A 226 -16.93 17.40 0.31
CA SER A 226 -16.05 16.36 0.84
C SER A 226 -16.79 15.44 1.80
N PHE A 227 -16.48 14.15 1.75
CA PHE A 227 -17.05 13.17 2.67
C PHE A 227 -16.17 11.94 2.83
N VAL A 228 -16.44 11.19 3.88
CA VAL A 228 -16.00 9.80 4.06
C VAL A 228 -17.22 8.90 4.11
N THR A 229 -17.12 7.70 3.56
CA THR A 229 -18.22 6.73 3.59
C THR A 229 -17.69 5.32 3.80
N ALA A 230 -18.49 4.48 4.47
CA ALA A 230 -18.31 3.04 4.47
C ALA A 230 -19.39 2.39 3.62
N LEU A 231 -18.97 1.48 2.75
CA LEU A 231 -19.86 0.60 2.01
C LEU A 231 -19.79 -0.81 2.61
N ASP A 232 -20.91 -1.51 2.64
CA ASP A 232 -20.91 -2.96 2.83
C ASP A 232 -20.15 -3.60 1.67
N ALA A 233 -19.07 -4.29 1.97
CA ALA A 233 -18.15 -4.78 0.96
C ALA A 233 -18.81 -5.83 0.04
N ALA A 234 -19.70 -6.67 0.55
CA ALA A 234 -20.36 -7.73 -0.23
C ALA A 234 -21.42 -7.17 -1.19
N THR A 235 -22.09 -6.05 -0.85
CA THR A 235 -23.24 -5.54 -1.60
C THR A 235 -23.04 -4.15 -2.21
N GLY A 236 -22.01 -3.43 -1.79
CA GLY A 236 -21.74 -2.05 -2.16
C GLY A 236 -22.78 -1.06 -1.59
N LYS A 237 -23.67 -1.45 -0.67
CA LYS A 237 -24.65 -0.55 -0.05
C LYS A 237 -23.96 0.38 0.94
N PRO A 238 -24.28 1.67 0.96
CA PRO A 238 -23.79 2.58 1.99
C PRO A 238 -24.25 2.11 3.39
N LEU A 239 -23.28 1.99 4.31
CA LEU A 239 -23.55 1.74 5.73
C LEU A 239 -23.67 3.06 6.48
N TRP A 240 -22.77 3.99 6.20
CA TRP A 240 -22.81 5.35 6.71
C TRP A 240 -22.04 6.29 5.78
N ARG A 241 -22.31 7.59 5.91
CA ARG A 241 -21.58 8.69 5.26
C ARG A 241 -21.49 9.84 6.26
N THR A 242 -20.28 10.42 6.35
CA THR A 242 -20.03 11.61 7.17
C THR A 242 -19.42 12.70 6.29
N ASP A 243 -20.08 13.84 6.20
CA ASP A 243 -19.59 14.99 5.46
C ASP A 243 -18.37 15.59 6.18
N ARG A 244 -17.42 16.13 5.41
CA ARG A 244 -16.17 16.69 5.89
C ARG A 244 -16.05 18.15 5.43
N ASP A 245 -15.65 19.01 6.32
CA ASP A 245 -15.26 20.38 5.99
C ASP A 245 -13.78 20.37 5.54
N GLU A 246 -13.55 19.89 4.32
CA GLU A 246 -12.22 19.77 3.70
C GLU A 246 -12.28 20.17 2.24
N SER A 247 -11.17 20.68 1.72
CA SER A 247 -10.90 20.75 0.29
C SER A 247 -10.21 19.48 -0.19
N SER A 248 -9.84 19.38 -1.48
CA SER A 248 -9.19 18.21 -2.04
C SER A 248 -7.99 17.75 -1.22
N GLN A 249 -8.06 16.54 -0.68
CA GLN A 249 -6.99 15.80 -0.02
C GLN A 249 -6.71 14.51 -0.81
N TYR A 250 -5.54 13.91 -0.60
CA TYR A 250 -5.06 12.80 -1.43
C TYR A 250 -4.55 11.61 -0.62
N SER A 251 -4.49 11.72 0.72
CA SER A 251 -4.17 10.61 1.60
C SER A 251 -5.25 9.53 1.53
N SER A 252 -4.85 8.29 1.72
CA SER A 252 -5.81 7.18 1.87
C SER A 252 -6.26 7.06 3.33
N PRO A 253 -7.45 6.53 3.59
CA PRO A 253 -7.87 6.14 4.94
C PRO A 253 -6.85 5.18 5.56
N PHE A 254 -6.64 5.29 6.86
CA PHE A 254 -5.75 4.43 7.65
C PHE A 254 -6.50 3.88 8.86
N LEU A 255 -6.44 2.57 9.06
CA LEU A 255 -7.00 1.95 10.25
C LEU A 255 -5.94 1.86 11.34
N TRP A 256 -6.15 2.58 12.44
CA TRP A 256 -5.32 2.50 13.62
C TRP A 256 -5.93 1.54 14.64
N GLN A 257 -5.41 0.34 14.69
CA GLN A 257 -5.75 -0.65 15.71
C GLN A 257 -4.85 -0.41 16.92
N ASN A 258 -5.38 0.26 17.91
CA ASN A 258 -4.67 0.60 19.15
C ASN A 258 -5.23 -0.18 20.34
N SER A 259 -4.59 -0.09 21.50
CA SER A 259 -4.95 -0.86 22.70
C SER A 259 -6.35 -0.55 23.26
N LEU A 260 -6.99 0.54 22.81
CA LEU A 260 -8.30 0.96 23.32
C LEU A 260 -9.45 0.65 22.34
N ARG A 261 -9.21 0.78 21.02
CA ARG A 261 -10.23 0.61 19.97
C ARG A 261 -9.63 0.71 18.58
N ASP A 262 -10.38 0.30 17.58
CA ASP A 262 -10.11 0.60 16.19
C ASP A 262 -10.55 2.04 15.87
N GLU A 263 -9.71 2.77 15.13
CA GLU A 263 -9.98 4.14 14.71
C GLU A 263 -9.67 4.30 13.21
N LEU A 264 -10.60 4.89 12.47
CA LEU A 264 -10.40 5.24 11.06
C LEU A 264 -9.82 6.65 10.98
N ILE A 265 -8.56 6.76 10.57
CA ILE A 265 -7.82 8.03 10.52
C ILE A 265 -7.81 8.56 9.09
N LEU A 266 -8.24 9.80 8.93
CA LEU A 266 -8.19 10.52 7.65
C LEU A 266 -7.38 11.80 7.78
N GLY A 267 -6.39 11.93 6.90
CA GLY A 267 -5.64 13.18 6.76
C GLY A 267 -6.50 14.30 6.17
N GLY A 268 -6.10 15.54 6.46
CA GLY A 268 -6.79 16.74 5.97
C GLY A 268 -6.08 18.01 6.43
N THR A 269 -6.69 19.18 6.20
CA THR A 269 -6.31 20.42 6.89
C THR A 269 -6.60 20.31 8.38
N VAL A 270 -7.63 19.53 8.70
CA VAL A 270 -7.90 18.98 10.03
C VAL A 270 -7.92 17.45 9.89
N SER A 271 -6.92 16.78 10.41
CA SER A 271 -6.92 15.32 10.50
C SER A 271 -7.98 14.87 11.51
N ARG A 272 -8.71 13.82 11.19
CA ARG A 272 -9.81 13.32 12.03
C ARG A 272 -9.73 11.82 12.21
N SER A 273 -10.10 11.38 13.40
CA SER A 273 -10.40 9.98 13.70
C SER A 273 -11.91 9.77 13.71
N TYR A 274 -12.34 8.67 13.14
CA TYR A 274 -13.73 8.25 13.10
C TYR A 274 -13.89 6.86 13.71
N ASP A 275 -15.05 6.60 14.30
CA ASP A 275 -15.49 5.25 14.63
C ASP A 275 -15.76 4.49 13.32
N PRO A 276 -15.07 3.36 13.04
CA PRO A 276 -15.25 2.64 11.78
C PRO A 276 -16.64 2.04 11.59
N ALA A 277 -17.37 1.80 12.69
CA ALA A 277 -18.70 1.20 12.64
C ALA A 277 -19.80 2.22 12.34
N THR A 278 -19.66 3.46 12.83
CA THR A 278 -20.73 4.47 12.79
C THR A 278 -20.39 5.69 11.93
N GLY A 279 -19.11 5.97 11.69
CA GLY A 279 -18.66 7.20 11.03
C GLY A 279 -18.69 8.44 11.93
N GLU A 280 -18.94 8.29 13.24
CA GLU A 280 -18.87 9.39 14.19
C GLU A 280 -17.43 9.87 14.37
N VAL A 281 -17.23 11.19 14.46
CA VAL A 281 -15.92 11.78 14.73
C VAL A 281 -15.54 11.53 16.19
N LEU A 282 -14.43 10.86 16.42
CA LEU A 282 -13.89 10.61 17.76
C LEU A 282 -13.02 11.77 18.25
N TRP A 283 -12.13 12.25 17.39
CA TRP A 283 -11.29 13.42 17.66
C TRP A 283 -10.88 14.14 16.36
N SER A 284 -10.43 15.38 16.52
CA SER A 284 -9.88 16.22 15.46
C SER A 284 -8.52 16.79 15.88
N LEU A 285 -7.65 17.07 14.90
CA LEU A 285 -6.31 17.63 15.08
C LEU A 285 -6.05 18.64 13.97
N ASP A 286 -5.87 19.91 14.31
CA ASP A 286 -5.51 20.97 13.37
C ASP A 286 -4.08 20.77 12.83
N MET A 287 -3.96 20.64 11.52
CA MET A 287 -2.71 20.45 10.81
C MET A 287 -2.12 21.76 10.25
N ASN A 288 -2.54 22.91 10.78
CA ASN A 288 -2.09 24.24 10.38
C ASN A 288 -2.27 24.53 8.88
N LYS A 289 -3.47 24.30 8.36
CA LYS A 289 -3.87 24.59 6.96
C LYS A 289 -3.07 23.86 5.88
N GLY A 290 -2.28 22.88 6.22
CA GLY A 290 -1.54 22.07 5.26
C GLY A 290 -2.46 21.14 4.46
N ARG A 291 -1.89 20.54 3.42
CA ARG A 291 -2.54 19.50 2.61
C ARG A 291 -2.04 18.13 3.04
N SER A 292 -2.90 17.14 3.12
CA SER A 292 -2.52 15.76 3.33
C SER A 292 -2.52 14.98 2.02
N SER A 293 -1.37 14.43 1.65
CA SER A 293 -1.20 13.46 0.57
C SER A 293 -0.60 12.16 1.12
N ALA A 294 0.22 12.28 2.14
CA ALA A 294 0.78 11.14 2.85
C ALA A 294 -0.28 10.50 3.75
N THR A 295 -0.41 9.18 3.66
CA THR A 295 -1.25 8.38 4.54
C THR A 295 -0.58 8.25 5.92
N PRO A 296 -1.32 8.34 7.02
CA PRO A 296 -0.80 8.09 8.36
C PRO A 296 -0.15 6.70 8.51
N VAL A 297 0.67 6.52 9.53
CA VAL A 297 1.27 5.23 9.89
C VAL A 297 1.30 5.10 11.41
N ALA A 298 1.32 3.87 11.94
CA ALA A 298 1.39 3.64 13.38
C ALA A 298 2.39 2.55 13.77
N ILE A 299 2.88 2.63 15.00
CA ILE A 299 3.59 1.55 15.70
C ILE A 299 2.81 1.29 16.99
N GLY A 300 2.01 0.22 17.02
CA GLY A 300 1.15 -0.06 18.17
C GLY A 300 0.34 1.17 18.59
N ASP A 301 0.54 1.63 19.80
CA ASP A 301 -0.16 2.77 20.38
C ASP A 301 0.41 4.14 19.99
N ARG A 302 1.24 4.22 18.98
CA ARG A 302 1.80 5.47 18.48
C ARG A 302 1.38 5.70 17.03
N LEU A 303 0.48 6.65 16.81
CA LEU A 303 0.06 7.09 15.48
C LEU A 303 0.87 8.31 15.04
N PHE A 304 1.32 8.31 13.79
CA PHE A 304 2.02 9.43 13.16
C PHE A 304 1.16 10.02 12.05
N VAL A 305 0.82 11.30 12.20
CA VAL A 305 0.00 12.05 11.24
C VAL A 305 0.79 13.28 10.79
N GLY A 306 1.01 13.38 9.48
CA GLY A 306 1.77 14.48 8.89
C GLY A 306 1.09 15.10 7.69
N ASN A 307 1.48 16.32 7.35
CA ASN A 307 1.01 17.03 6.19
C ASN A 307 2.10 17.88 5.52
N GLU A 308 1.75 18.42 4.36
CA GLU A 308 2.53 19.40 3.62
C GLU A 308 1.90 20.78 3.77
N PHE A 309 2.67 21.78 4.14
CA PHE A 309 2.27 23.17 4.04
C PHE A 309 3.21 23.93 3.10
N ARG A 310 2.64 24.65 2.15
CA ARG A 310 3.39 25.53 1.24
C ARG A 310 2.90 26.96 1.38
N ASN A 311 3.80 27.84 1.80
CA ASN A 311 3.54 29.26 1.72
C ASN A 311 3.74 29.73 0.26
N ARG A 312 2.71 30.33 -0.35
CA ARG A 312 2.75 30.77 -1.76
C ARG A 312 3.56 32.05 -2.01
N GLY A 313 4.21 32.63 -1.00
CA GLY A 313 4.78 33.97 -1.07
C GLY A 313 6.30 34.09 -0.86
N GLY A 314 7.06 33.02 -0.77
CA GLY A 314 8.50 33.10 -0.52
C GLY A 314 9.22 31.78 -0.80
N ASP A 315 10.55 31.83 -0.80
CA ASP A 315 11.46 30.70 -0.95
C ASP A 315 11.39 29.70 0.22
N ASP A 316 10.49 29.92 1.17
CA ASP A 316 10.20 29.03 2.28
C ASP A 316 9.33 27.88 1.78
N ASP A 317 9.91 26.71 1.71
CA ASP A 317 9.20 25.42 1.61
C ASP A 317 8.42 25.15 2.91
N GLY A 318 7.62 26.15 3.33
CA GLY A 318 6.96 26.30 4.60
C GLY A 318 6.45 25.01 5.18
N GLY A 319 6.87 24.73 6.38
CA GLY A 319 6.84 23.46 7.04
C GLY A 319 5.44 22.90 7.29
N GLY A 320 5.18 21.69 6.80
CA GLY A 320 4.10 20.86 7.31
C GLY A 320 4.38 20.46 8.77
N ARG A 321 3.35 19.97 9.43
CA ARG A 321 3.45 19.41 10.78
C ARG A 321 3.45 17.89 10.74
N LEU A 322 4.16 17.30 11.69
CA LEU A 322 4.11 15.88 12.00
C LEU A 322 3.83 15.73 13.50
N TYR A 323 2.82 14.94 13.81
CA TYR A 323 2.43 14.68 15.19
C TYR A 323 2.58 13.20 15.51
N ALA A 324 3.04 12.89 16.71
CA ALA A 324 2.89 11.57 17.33
C ALA A 324 1.73 11.61 18.32
N VAL A 325 0.71 10.80 18.06
CA VAL A 325 -0.55 10.76 18.79
C VAL A 325 -0.64 9.46 19.59
N ARG A 326 -1.14 9.53 20.84
CA ARG A 326 -1.46 8.35 21.66
C ARG A 326 -2.96 8.06 21.68
N PRO A 327 -3.38 6.82 21.99
CA PRO A 327 -4.79 6.43 22.03
C PRO A 327 -5.61 7.22 23.04
N GLY A 328 -6.93 7.22 22.85
CA GLY A 328 -7.89 7.77 23.81
C GLY A 328 -8.34 9.18 23.51
N GLY A 329 -7.87 9.80 22.43
CA GLY A 329 -8.26 11.14 22.01
C GLY A 329 -9.78 11.31 21.91
N ARG A 330 -10.30 12.50 22.30
CA ARG A 330 -11.70 12.89 22.17
C ARG A 330 -11.81 14.38 21.90
N GLY A 331 -12.73 14.76 21.03
CA GLY A 331 -12.93 16.16 20.66
C GLY A 331 -11.70 16.75 19.96
N ASP A 332 -11.39 18.01 20.20
CA ASP A 332 -10.19 18.64 19.65
C ASP A 332 -8.97 18.32 20.52
N ILE A 333 -7.99 17.58 19.91
CA ILE A 333 -6.75 17.20 20.59
C ILE A 333 -5.56 18.09 20.21
N THR A 334 -5.81 19.18 19.50
CA THR A 334 -4.77 20.12 19.07
C THR A 334 -4.05 20.72 20.27
N PRO A 335 -2.70 20.68 20.33
CA PRO A 335 -1.95 21.35 21.37
C PRO A 335 -2.24 22.86 21.36
N PRO A 336 -2.43 23.50 22.53
CA PRO A 336 -2.72 24.92 22.59
C PRO A 336 -1.51 25.77 22.18
N GLY A 337 -1.71 26.73 21.29
CA GLY A 337 -0.66 27.66 20.86
C GLY A 337 0.55 26.96 20.29
N ASP A 338 1.74 27.29 20.80
CA ASP A 338 3.02 26.72 20.36
C ASP A 338 3.45 25.47 21.13
N ALA A 339 2.59 24.89 21.96
CA ALA A 339 2.91 23.69 22.71
C ALA A 339 3.23 22.51 21.78
N LEU A 340 4.35 21.83 22.06
CA LEU A 340 4.80 20.66 21.26
C LEU A 340 4.19 19.35 21.77
N THR A 341 3.56 19.36 22.94
CA THR A 341 2.95 18.20 23.60
C THR A 341 1.60 18.56 24.21
N SER A 342 0.74 17.56 24.39
CA SER A 342 -0.52 17.68 25.15
C SER A 342 -0.89 16.33 25.77
N GLU A 343 -2.09 16.19 26.33
CA GLU A 343 -2.58 14.91 26.85
C GLU A 343 -2.49 13.78 25.81
N PHE A 344 -2.87 14.06 24.54
CA PHE A 344 -2.88 13.05 23.47
C PHE A 344 -1.76 13.22 22.44
N ILE A 345 -1.00 14.32 22.47
CA ILE A 345 0.14 14.57 21.59
C ILE A 345 1.43 14.33 22.37
N VAL A 346 2.18 13.33 21.94
CA VAL A 346 3.47 12.95 22.56
C VAL A 346 4.55 13.94 22.18
N TRP A 347 4.60 14.26 20.89
CA TRP A 347 5.47 15.30 20.33
C TRP A 347 4.89 15.85 19.03
N ARG A 348 5.27 17.05 18.69
CA ARG A 348 5.02 17.73 17.41
C ARG A 348 6.35 18.17 16.81
N MET A 349 6.50 17.92 15.54
CA MET A 349 7.58 18.46 14.71
C MET A 349 6.98 19.47 13.73
N ASP A 350 7.43 20.69 13.75
CA ASP A 350 7.15 21.70 12.74
C ASP A 350 8.15 21.54 11.59
N GLU A 351 7.81 22.00 10.38
CA GLU A 351 8.64 21.92 9.18
C GLU A 351 9.04 20.50 8.76
N SER A 352 8.19 19.52 9.04
CA SER A 352 8.44 18.11 8.71
C SER A 352 8.50 17.83 7.19
N ASN A 353 7.81 18.64 6.39
CA ASN A 353 7.77 18.53 4.91
C ASN A 353 7.38 17.14 4.37
N ILE A 354 6.46 16.46 5.04
CA ILE A 354 5.88 15.20 4.55
C ILE A 354 4.95 15.53 3.38
N GLN A 355 5.40 15.27 2.16
CA GLN A 355 4.71 15.71 0.94
C GLN A 355 3.79 14.63 0.38
N MET A 356 4.30 13.82 -0.55
CA MET A 356 3.51 12.81 -1.27
C MET A 356 3.70 11.42 -0.73
N ALA A 357 4.95 11.04 -0.44
CA ALA A 357 5.32 9.74 0.07
C ALA A 357 4.87 9.60 1.53
N SER A 358 4.10 8.56 1.82
CA SER A 358 3.73 8.20 3.20
C SER A 358 4.96 7.73 3.98
N PRO A 359 5.09 8.02 5.27
CA PRO A 359 6.24 7.56 6.05
C PRO A 359 6.31 6.03 6.16
N ALA A 360 7.51 5.51 6.39
CA ALA A 360 7.72 4.12 6.81
C ALA A 360 8.33 4.06 8.20
N VAL A 361 8.11 2.95 8.89
CA VAL A 361 8.62 2.71 10.23
C VAL A 361 9.56 1.53 10.20
N CYS A 362 10.78 1.69 10.74
CA CYS A 362 11.75 0.62 10.84
C CYS A 362 12.67 0.81 12.04
N GLY A 363 12.88 -0.25 12.83
CA GLY A 363 13.84 -0.23 13.94
C GLY A 363 13.57 0.84 15.00
N GLY A 364 12.31 1.19 15.24
CA GLY A 364 11.92 2.25 16.20
C GLY A 364 12.03 3.66 15.63
N ASN A 365 12.40 3.83 14.37
CA ASN A 365 12.50 5.12 13.70
C ASN A 365 11.43 5.28 12.62
N LEU A 366 11.06 6.54 12.39
CA LEU A 366 10.18 6.98 11.31
C LEU A 366 11.02 7.58 10.17
N TYR A 367 10.76 7.12 8.94
CA TYR A 367 11.45 7.56 7.74
C TYR A 367 10.48 8.23 6.78
N PHE A 368 10.82 9.43 6.32
CA PHE A 368 10.03 10.11 5.30
C PHE A 368 10.89 10.80 4.24
N LEU A 369 10.35 10.86 3.05
CA LEU A 369 11.03 11.31 1.85
C LEU A 369 10.52 12.67 1.42
N GLN A 370 11.43 13.56 1.05
CA GLN A 370 11.08 14.85 0.45
C GLN A 370 11.18 14.79 -1.08
N ARG A 371 10.07 15.09 -1.75
CA ARG A 371 9.92 14.93 -3.18
C ARG A 371 11.02 15.61 -4.00
N ARG A 372 11.27 16.90 -3.81
CA ARG A 372 12.07 17.70 -4.71
C ARG A 372 13.57 17.71 -4.45
N ARG A 373 13.98 17.46 -3.24
CA ARG A 373 15.39 17.57 -2.83
C ARG A 373 16.11 16.24 -2.76
N GLY A 374 15.38 15.14 -2.96
CA GLY A 374 15.94 13.81 -2.78
C GLY A 374 16.42 13.57 -1.35
N LEU A 375 15.76 14.17 -0.36
CA LEU A 375 16.13 14.06 1.05
C LEU A 375 15.37 12.91 1.71
N LEU A 376 16.06 12.18 2.57
CA LEU A 376 15.50 11.24 3.52
C LEU A 376 15.73 11.79 4.93
N THR A 377 14.66 11.89 5.71
CA THR A 377 14.72 12.23 7.13
C THR A 377 14.40 11.00 7.95
N CYS A 378 15.23 10.73 8.96
CA CYS A 378 15.03 9.70 9.98
C CYS A 378 14.77 10.38 11.31
N VAL A 379 13.72 9.94 12.00
CA VAL A 379 13.28 10.49 13.28
C VAL A 379 13.07 9.36 14.27
N ASP A 380 13.58 9.46 15.47
CA ASP A 380 13.23 8.57 16.56
C ASP A 380 11.73 8.67 16.84
N ALA A 381 11.03 7.56 16.69
CA ALA A 381 9.57 7.53 16.74
C ALA A 381 9.00 7.81 18.15
N GLU A 382 9.79 7.55 19.20
CA GLU A 382 9.36 7.76 20.57
C GLU A 382 9.47 9.23 20.99
N THR A 383 10.56 9.91 20.59
CA THR A 383 10.90 11.26 21.06
C THR A 383 10.69 12.36 20.04
N GLY A 384 10.56 12.04 18.76
CA GLY A 384 10.52 13.03 17.68
C GLY A 384 11.87 13.66 17.35
N ARG A 385 12.96 13.15 17.92
CA ARG A 385 14.32 13.66 17.65
C ARG A 385 14.75 13.27 16.25
N VAL A 386 15.22 14.25 15.46
CA VAL A 386 15.80 13.98 14.14
C VAL A 386 17.16 13.31 14.33
N GLU A 387 17.31 12.09 13.83
CA GLU A 387 18.57 11.37 13.81
C GLU A 387 19.47 11.89 12.70
N TYR A 388 18.87 12.03 11.51
CA TYR A 388 19.54 12.65 10.36
C TYR A 388 18.54 13.14 9.31
N THR A 389 18.98 14.09 8.50
CA THR A 389 18.35 14.48 7.23
C THR A 389 19.45 14.52 6.18
N GLU A 390 19.42 13.56 5.28
CA GLU A 390 20.50 13.36 4.31
C GLU A 390 19.98 13.29 2.87
N ARG A 391 20.81 13.76 1.94
CA ARG A 391 20.52 13.63 0.53
C ARG A 391 20.85 12.22 0.04
N VAL A 392 19.86 11.55 -0.51
CA VAL A 392 20.06 10.30 -1.23
C VAL A 392 20.74 10.62 -2.56
N ARG A 393 22.06 10.41 -2.63
CA ARG A 393 22.86 10.80 -3.79
C ARG A 393 22.45 9.99 -5.02
N GLY A 394 22.23 10.68 -6.13
CA GLY A 394 21.81 10.07 -7.40
C GLY A 394 20.31 9.85 -7.52
N ALA A 395 19.54 10.11 -6.46
CA ALA A 395 18.09 10.07 -6.55
C ALA A 395 17.52 11.30 -7.27
N ASP A 396 16.44 11.06 -8.00
CA ASP A 396 15.53 12.08 -8.51
C ASP A 396 14.42 12.38 -7.48
N ALA A 397 13.26 12.79 -7.92
CA ALA A 397 12.12 13.06 -7.04
C ALA A 397 11.54 11.76 -6.43
N PHE A 398 11.12 11.83 -5.17
CA PHE A 398 10.40 10.75 -4.52
C PHE A 398 8.89 10.99 -4.55
N TRP A 399 8.16 10.05 -5.18
CA TRP A 399 6.70 10.01 -5.22
C TRP A 399 6.15 8.77 -4.55
N SER A 400 6.83 7.64 -4.75
CA SER A 400 6.54 6.37 -4.08
C SER A 400 6.79 6.47 -2.59
N SER A 401 5.96 5.83 -1.80
CA SER A 401 6.20 5.67 -0.36
C SER A 401 7.35 4.70 -0.13
N PRO A 402 8.25 4.95 0.84
CA PRO A 402 9.25 3.99 1.25
C PRO A 402 8.60 2.74 1.85
N TRP A 403 9.29 1.62 1.77
CA TRP A 403 8.90 0.36 2.40
C TRP A 403 10.09 -0.26 3.14
N THR A 404 9.83 -1.30 3.93
CA THR A 404 10.86 -1.91 4.77
C THR A 404 10.70 -3.43 4.90
N ASP A 405 11.81 -4.11 5.15
CA ASP A 405 11.89 -5.51 5.57
C ASP A 405 12.27 -5.67 7.05
N GLY A 406 12.12 -4.60 7.84
CA GLY A 406 12.49 -4.53 9.25
C GLY A 406 13.98 -4.36 9.52
N VAL A 407 14.83 -4.35 8.47
CA VAL A 407 16.28 -4.11 8.55
C VAL A 407 16.74 -3.03 7.60
N ASN A 408 16.08 -2.90 6.46
CA ASN A 408 16.39 -1.88 5.47
C ASN A 408 15.13 -1.08 5.15
N VAL A 409 15.32 0.18 4.86
CA VAL A 409 14.35 1.06 4.20
C VAL A 409 14.71 1.13 2.73
N PHE A 410 13.72 0.98 1.88
CA PHE A 410 13.85 1.06 0.43
C PHE A 410 13.19 2.35 -0.05
N ALA A 411 13.93 3.19 -0.75
CA ALA A 411 13.48 4.47 -1.27
C ALA A 411 13.53 4.45 -2.81
N LEU A 412 12.36 4.43 -3.46
CA LEU A 412 12.20 4.39 -4.91
C LEU A 412 12.00 5.79 -5.45
N ASP A 413 12.87 6.21 -6.37
CA ASP A 413 12.75 7.49 -7.04
C ASP A 413 11.94 7.40 -8.37
N ALA A 414 11.59 8.55 -8.92
CA ALA A 414 10.75 8.66 -10.11
C ALA A 414 11.39 8.07 -11.39
N THR A 415 12.68 7.79 -11.39
CA THR A 415 13.40 7.21 -12.53
C THR A 415 13.53 5.70 -12.45
N GLY A 416 12.96 5.09 -11.39
CA GLY A 416 13.00 3.64 -11.16
C GLY A 416 14.25 3.16 -10.43
N ASN A 417 15.01 4.07 -9.81
CA ASN A 417 16.11 3.67 -8.93
C ASN A 417 15.59 3.45 -7.52
N THR A 418 15.92 2.32 -6.94
CA THR A 418 15.63 2.01 -5.53
C THR A 418 16.92 2.04 -4.72
N HIS A 419 16.96 2.89 -3.73
CA HIS A 419 18.07 3.03 -2.80
C HIS A 419 17.78 2.22 -1.52
N VAL A 420 18.70 1.34 -1.14
CA VAL A 420 18.60 0.48 0.05
C VAL A 420 19.41 1.11 1.17
N ILE A 421 18.73 1.46 2.26
CA ILE A 421 19.29 2.18 3.41
C ILE A 421 19.04 1.33 4.66
N PRO A 422 20.07 0.99 5.48
CA PRO A 422 19.85 0.27 6.73
C PRO A 422 18.97 1.07 7.69
N CYS A 423 18.10 0.38 8.43
CA CYS A 423 17.40 1.00 9.55
C CYS A 423 18.39 1.36 10.66
N GLY A 424 18.17 2.50 11.34
CA GLY A 424 18.98 2.98 12.45
C GLY A 424 19.27 4.47 12.38
N ASP A 425 20.16 4.93 13.23
CA ASP A 425 20.53 6.32 13.47
C ASP A 425 21.64 6.85 12.54
N ARG A 426 22.09 6.03 11.58
CA ARG A 426 23.16 6.40 10.63
C ARG A 426 22.73 6.21 9.21
N PHE A 427 22.96 7.22 8.39
CA PHE A 427 22.67 7.18 6.97
C PHE A 427 23.79 6.48 6.19
N GLU A 428 23.43 5.43 5.46
CA GLU A 428 24.30 4.71 4.52
C GLU A 428 23.46 4.23 3.33
N ILE A 429 23.97 4.36 2.11
CA ILE A 429 23.37 3.73 0.94
C ILE A 429 24.11 2.41 0.67
N ARG A 430 23.49 1.27 1.00
CA ARG A 430 24.07 -0.07 0.79
C ARG A 430 24.03 -0.52 -0.67
N ALA A 431 22.97 -0.15 -1.36
CA ALA A 431 22.80 -0.49 -2.76
C ALA A 431 21.91 0.53 -3.47
N THR A 432 22.07 0.64 -4.79
CA THR A 432 21.14 1.33 -5.68
C THR A 432 20.81 0.37 -6.82
N ASN A 433 19.53 0.03 -6.92
CA ASN A 433 19.01 -0.90 -7.90
C ASN A 433 18.28 -0.13 -9.00
N ARG A 434 18.38 -0.58 -10.26
CA ARG A 434 17.84 0.15 -11.40
C ARG A 434 16.91 -0.74 -12.22
N LEU A 435 15.76 -0.17 -12.61
CA LEU A 435 14.87 -0.77 -13.59
C LEU A 435 14.93 -0.05 -14.94
N ASP A 436 15.61 1.12 -15.00
CA ASP A 436 15.73 1.99 -16.17
C ASP A 436 14.37 2.40 -16.77
N GLU A 437 13.34 2.43 -15.92
CA GLU A 437 11.98 2.76 -16.27
C GLU A 437 11.30 3.59 -15.18
N GLN A 438 10.60 4.63 -15.59
CA GLN A 438 9.98 5.58 -14.67
C GLN A 438 8.79 4.96 -13.91
N THR A 439 8.63 5.37 -12.64
CA THR A 439 7.51 4.95 -11.80
C THR A 439 7.22 5.93 -10.67
N TRP A 440 5.94 5.97 -10.27
CA TRP A 440 5.47 6.63 -9.04
C TRP A 440 4.70 5.66 -8.14
N GLY A 441 4.46 4.45 -8.62
CA GLY A 441 3.77 3.42 -7.86
C GLY A 441 4.61 2.91 -6.68
N THR A 442 3.99 2.73 -5.53
CA THR A 442 4.57 1.99 -4.40
C THR A 442 4.47 0.49 -4.72
N PRO A 443 5.48 -0.35 -4.44
CA PRO A 443 5.40 -1.78 -4.71
C PRO A 443 4.54 -2.54 -3.70
N ALA A 444 4.08 -3.74 -4.08
CA ALA A 444 3.57 -4.73 -3.14
C ALA A 444 4.70 -5.65 -2.67
N LEU A 445 4.57 -6.16 -1.45
CA LEU A 445 5.54 -7.01 -0.77
C LEU A 445 4.83 -8.30 -0.36
N SER A 446 5.25 -9.45 -0.87
CA SER A 446 4.59 -10.72 -0.56
C SER A 446 5.56 -11.88 -0.69
N GLY A 447 5.68 -12.72 0.34
CA GLY A 447 6.50 -13.92 0.32
C GLY A 447 7.99 -13.67 0.04
N GLY A 448 8.56 -12.54 0.51
CA GLY A 448 9.94 -12.14 0.22
C GLY A 448 10.16 -11.56 -1.17
N ARG A 449 9.10 -11.31 -1.94
CA ARG A 449 9.12 -10.72 -3.28
C ARG A 449 8.67 -9.27 -3.27
N ILE A 450 9.15 -8.52 -4.25
CA ILE A 450 8.74 -7.15 -4.53
C ILE A 450 8.02 -7.14 -5.88
N TYR A 451 6.75 -6.74 -5.92
CA TYR A 451 5.98 -6.54 -7.14
C TYR A 451 5.91 -5.04 -7.43
N LEU A 452 6.65 -4.59 -8.44
CA LEU A 452 6.81 -3.16 -8.73
C LEU A 452 6.26 -2.83 -10.12
N ARG A 453 5.31 -1.90 -10.15
CA ARG A 453 4.75 -1.36 -11.38
C ARG A 453 5.52 -0.12 -11.85
N THR A 454 5.82 -0.07 -13.13
CA THR A 454 6.37 1.08 -13.84
C THR A 454 5.36 1.61 -14.86
N VAL A 455 5.77 2.57 -15.69
CA VAL A 455 4.89 3.13 -16.74
C VAL A 455 4.48 2.10 -17.80
N ALA A 456 5.27 1.05 -18.04
CA ALA A 456 4.98 0.07 -19.08
C ALA A 456 5.01 -1.38 -18.61
N HIS A 457 5.59 -1.69 -17.45
CA HIS A 457 5.78 -3.07 -16.99
C HIS A 457 5.36 -3.27 -15.53
N LEU A 458 5.11 -4.52 -15.20
CA LEU A 458 5.08 -5.05 -13.84
C LEU A 458 6.27 -6.00 -13.69
N TYR A 459 7.03 -5.82 -12.62
CA TYR A 459 8.21 -6.61 -12.25
C TYR A 459 7.92 -7.44 -11.01
N CYS A 460 8.42 -8.68 -10.99
CA CYS A 460 8.56 -9.48 -9.78
C CYS A 460 10.05 -9.65 -9.49
N ILE A 461 10.48 -9.18 -8.34
CA ILE A 461 11.86 -9.21 -7.88
C ILE A 461 11.93 -10.19 -6.71
N GLU A 462 12.83 -11.19 -6.80
CA GLU A 462 12.99 -12.26 -5.82
C GLU A 462 14.48 -12.58 -5.69
N ASP A 463 14.96 -12.88 -4.48
CA ASP A 463 16.35 -13.28 -4.29
C ASP A 463 16.57 -14.71 -4.82
N GLY A 464 17.40 -14.83 -5.86
CA GLY A 464 17.70 -16.12 -6.50
C GLY A 464 18.54 -17.08 -5.65
N SER A 465 19.08 -16.63 -4.51
CA SER A 465 19.93 -17.46 -3.64
C SER A 465 19.15 -18.52 -2.84
N GLU A 466 17.85 -18.33 -2.60
CA GLU A 466 17.03 -19.28 -1.85
C GLU A 466 16.45 -20.43 -2.68
N ALA A 467 16.37 -20.29 -4.01
CA ALA A 467 15.87 -21.35 -4.90
C ALA A 467 16.82 -22.56 -5.03
N ASN A 468 18.10 -22.42 -4.66
CA ASN A 468 19.12 -23.47 -4.80
C ASN A 468 19.38 -24.31 -3.54
N THR A 469 18.72 -24.06 -2.41
CA THR A 469 18.98 -24.82 -1.17
C THR A 469 18.07 -26.03 -0.98
N SER A 470 17.01 -26.21 -1.80
CA SER A 470 16.10 -27.37 -1.67
C SER A 470 16.46 -28.59 -2.53
N ASP A 471 17.38 -28.47 -3.52
CA ASP A 471 17.71 -29.57 -4.44
C ASP A 471 19.07 -30.24 -4.17
N GLY A 472 19.80 -29.87 -3.12
CA GLY A 472 21.16 -30.32 -2.82
C GLY A 472 21.34 -31.56 -1.94
N ALA A 473 20.29 -32.19 -1.47
CA ALA A 473 20.38 -33.34 -0.57
C ALA A 473 19.70 -34.59 -1.14
N ASN A 474 20.34 -35.28 -2.07
CA ASN A 474 20.39 -36.76 -2.14
C ASN A 474 21.00 -37.24 -3.47
N ARG A 475 22.33 -37.48 -3.50
CA ARG A 475 22.91 -38.48 -4.39
C ARG A 475 23.71 -39.45 -3.53
N PRO A 476 23.28 -40.72 -3.38
CA PRO A 476 24.14 -41.76 -2.78
C PRO A 476 25.29 -42.08 -3.71
N GLY A 477 26.47 -42.12 -3.14
CA GLY A 477 27.71 -42.43 -3.86
C GLY A 477 27.70 -43.83 -4.50
N GLU A 478 27.85 -43.90 -5.79
CA GLU A 478 28.27 -45.11 -6.51
C GLU A 478 29.75 -45.35 -6.27
N ARG A 479 30.07 -46.47 -5.58
CA ARG A 479 31.44 -47.07 -5.62
C ARG A 479 31.58 -47.81 -6.94
N ARG A 480 32.57 -47.51 -7.69
CA ARG A 480 33.09 -48.38 -8.75
C ARG A 480 34.26 -49.20 -8.26
N PRO A 481 34.46 -50.38 -8.85
CA PRO A 481 35.34 -51.48 -8.39
C PRO A 481 36.82 -51.21 -8.45
#